data_ac47e3c9c45663d319182102e97dac96
#
_entry.id   ac47e3c9c45663d319182102e97dac96
#
_cell.length_a   1.000
_cell.length_b   1.000
_cell.length_c   1.000
_cell.angle_alpha   90.00
_cell.angle_beta   90.00
_cell.angle_gamma   90.00
#
_symmetry.space_group_name_H-M   'P 1'
#
loop_
_entity.id
_entity.type
_entity.pdbx_description
1 polymer ?
#
loop_
_entity_poly.entity_id
_entity_poly.type
_entity_poly.pdbx_seq_one_letter_code
_entity_poly.pdbx_strand_id
1 'polypeptide(L)'
;RDPLLEVVAEDTDLDLLGLIIVGTPDDNKDKMLVGTRAAAMAECMRADGVIISSDGWGNSDVDYTNTCEQLGIRGIPVTGLNFSGTVAKFVVENDYLDGIVDINKSADGTETDVVGENNMVRVDCLKAKALLKLKMRHKDEQEGR
;
A
#
# COMPACT_ATOMS: atom_id res chain seq x y z
N ARG A 1 -4.18 3.83 -15.37
CA ARG A 1 -2.93 4.60 -15.30
C ARG A 1 -2.78 5.10 -13.88
N ASP A 2 -1.78 4.60 -13.17
CA ASP A 2 -1.55 4.90 -11.77
C ASP A 2 -0.76 6.22 -11.63
N PRO A 3 -1.32 7.27 -11.03
CA PRO A 3 -0.62 8.55 -10.83
C PRO A 3 0.32 8.53 -9.62
N LEU A 4 0.42 7.44 -8.85
CA LEU A 4 1.17 7.38 -7.60
C LEU A 4 2.66 7.71 -7.79
N LEU A 5 3.26 7.14 -8.83
CA LEU A 5 4.69 7.35 -9.11
C LEU A 5 5.02 8.83 -9.34
N GLU A 6 4.18 9.53 -10.11
CA GLU A 6 4.32 10.98 -10.34
C GLU A 6 4.17 11.77 -9.03
N VAL A 7 3.17 11.41 -8.22
CA VAL A 7 2.88 12.08 -6.93
C VAL A 7 4.04 11.94 -5.93
N VAL A 8 4.69 10.79 -5.90
CA VAL A 8 5.84 10.58 -5.00
C VAL A 8 7.09 11.27 -5.57
N ALA A 9 7.35 11.14 -6.87
CA ALA A 9 8.53 11.72 -7.52
C ALA A 9 8.55 13.26 -7.52
N GLU A 10 7.38 13.90 -7.45
CA GLU A 10 7.26 15.36 -7.36
C GLU A 10 7.41 15.92 -5.93
N ASP A 11 7.43 15.06 -4.92
CA ASP A 11 7.54 15.51 -3.53
C ASP A 11 8.97 15.96 -3.19
N THR A 12 9.11 17.10 -2.57
CA THR A 12 10.43 17.69 -2.25
C THR A 12 11.05 17.14 -0.96
N ASP A 13 10.26 16.46 -0.13
CA ASP A 13 10.70 15.89 1.14
C ASP A 13 10.92 14.36 1.06
N LEU A 14 10.59 13.76 -0.08
CA LEU A 14 10.74 12.32 -0.31
C LEU A 14 11.72 12.08 -1.47
N ASP A 15 12.60 11.12 -1.28
CA ASP A 15 13.43 10.58 -2.34
C ASP A 15 12.84 9.25 -2.83
N LEU A 16 12.44 9.20 -4.10
CA LEU A 16 11.88 8.00 -4.70
C LEU A 16 12.98 6.99 -5.00
N LEU A 17 13.16 6.01 -4.11
CA LEU A 17 14.21 4.98 -4.23
C LEU A 17 13.98 4.01 -5.40
N GLY A 18 12.73 3.72 -5.73
CA GLY A 18 12.41 2.81 -6.80
C GLY A 18 11.01 2.23 -6.74
N LEU A 19 10.77 1.24 -7.60
CA LEU A 19 9.51 0.53 -7.74
C LEU A 19 9.76 -0.98 -7.66
N ILE A 20 9.02 -1.67 -6.80
CA ILE A 20 9.01 -3.12 -6.69
C ILE A 20 7.71 -3.64 -7.28
N ILE A 21 7.80 -4.41 -8.36
CA ILE A 21 6.65 -5.08 -8.96
C ILE A 21 6.49 -6.46 -8.32
N VAL A 22 5.33 -6.69 -7.73
CA VAL A 22 5.02 -7.90 -6.97
C VAL A 22 4.01 -8.73 -7.75
N GLY A 23 4.30 -10.01 -7.94
CA GLY A 23 3.36 -10.95 -8.55
C GLY A 23 2.28 -11.39 -7.55
N THR A 24 1.15 -11.86 -8.05
CA THR A 24 0.02 -12.39 -7.28
C THR A 24 -0.20 -13.87 -7.62
N PRO A 25 0.58 -14.80 -7.07
CA PRO A 25 0.45 -16.23 -7.34
C PRO A 25 -0.85 -16.79 -6.77
N ASP A 26 -1.30 -17.94 -7.28
CA ASP A 26 -2.52 -18.60 -6.80
C ASP A 26 -2.29 -19.37 -5.50
N ASP A 27 -1.12 -19.99 -5.35
CA ASP A 27 -0.79 -20.80 -4.17
C ASP A 27 -0.44 -19.93 -2.95
N ASN A 28 -1.06 -20.19 -1.81
CA ASN A 28 -0.87 -19.42 -0.59
C ASN A 28 0.58 -19.40 -0.08
N LYS A 29 1.31 -20.50 -0.26
CA LYS A 29 2.72 -20.56 0.13
C LYS A 29 3.56 -19.59 -0.70
N ASP A 30 3.27 -19.50 -1.98
CA ASP A 30 3.95 -18.58 -2.88
C ASP A 30 3.56 -17.12 -2.60
N LYS A 31 2.29 -16.87 -2.23
CA LYS A 31 1.83 -15.55 -1.75
C LYS A 31 2.64 -15.04 -0.57
N MET A 32 2.80 -15.88 0.47
CA MET A 32 3.60 -15.54 1.65
C MET A 32 5.07 -15.30 1.29
N LEU A 33 5.62 -16.12 0.40
CA LEU A 33 7.00 -15.97 -0.06
C LEU A 33 7.22 -14.67 -0.83
N VAL A 34 6.28 -14.31 -1.70
CA VAL A 34 6.36 -13.08 -2.51
C VAL A 34 6.33 -11.84 -1.62
N GLY A 35 5.39 -11.74 -0.67
CA GLY A 35 5.33 -10.63 0.29
C GLY A 35 6.59 -10.51 1.15
N THR A 36 7.10 -11.64 1.64
CA THR A 36 8.37 -11.68 2.40
C THR A 36 9.54 -11.15 1.57
N ARG A 37 9.64 -11.54 0.31
CA ARG A 37 10.72 -11.09 -0.60
C ARG A 37 10.58 -9.61 -0.93
N ALA A 38 9.38 -9.12 -1.19
CA ALA A 38 9.14 -7.71 -1.47
C ALA A 38 9.57 -6.83 -0.28
N ALA A 39 9.20 -7.21 0.94
CA ALA A 39 9.61 -6.51 2.14
C ALA A 39 11.12 -6.57 2.40
N ALA A 40 11.76 -7.72 2.16
CA ALA A 40 13.21 -7.84 2.25
C ALA A 40 13.94 -6.96 1.21
N MET A 41 13.40 -6.81 0.00
CA MET A 41 13.95 -5.89 -1.01
C MET A 41 13.84 -4.45 -0.55
N ALA A 42 12.69 -4.02 -0.01
CA ALA A 42 12.52 -2.67 0.54
C ALA A 42 13.51 -2.39 1.68
N GLU A 43 13.71 -3.37 2.57
CA GLU A 43 14.71 -3.29 3.65
C GLU A 43 16.15 -3.18 3.12
N CYS A 44 16.51 -3.97 2.11
CA CYS A 44 17.82 -3.89 1.44
C CYS A 44 18.04 -2.53 0.76
N MET A 45 17.00 -1.93 0.22
CA MET A 45 17.02 -0.58 -0.34
C MET A 45 17.08 0.51 0.74
N ARG A 46 16.94 0.15 2.01
CA ARG A 46 16.85 1.07 3.16
C ARG A 46 15.69 2.07 3.00
N ALA A 47 14.54 1.57 2.58
CA ALA A 47 13.37 2.39 2.45
C ALA A 47 12.86 2.84 3.84
N ASP A 48 12.68 4.13 4.01
CA ASP A 48 12.11 4.72 5.24
C ASP A 48 10.59 4.54 5.29
N GLY A 49 9.97 4.25 4.14
CA GLY A 49 8.56 3.95 4.03
C GLY A 49 8.19 3.37 2.67
N VAL A 50 7.02 2.74 2.59
CA VAL A 50 6.51 2.10 1.37
C VAL A 50 5.04 2.44 1.16
N ILE A 51 4.66 2.73 -0.08
CA ILE A 51 3.26 2.79 -0.50
C ILE A 51 2.99 1.60 -1.40
N ILE A 52 2.01 0.77 -1.03
CA ILE A 52 1.56 -0.36 -1.85
C ILE A 52 0.34 0.08 -2.65
N SER A 53 0.30 -0.27 -3.93
CA SER A 53 -0.86 -0.03 -4.79
C SER A 53 -1.31 -1.34 -5.43
N SER A 54 -2.60 -1.63 -5.35
CA SER A 54 -3.23 -2.77 -6.01
C SER A 54 -4.66 -2.41 -6.38
N ASP A 55 -5.09 -2.86 -7.54
CA ASP A 55 -6.48 -2.80 -7.99
C ASP A 55 -7.18 -4.18 -7.92
N GLY A 56 -6.52 -5.15 -7.30
CA GLY A 56 -7.06 -6.48 -7.06
C GLY A 56 -8.00 -6.53 -5.86
N TRP A 57 -8.88 -7.54 -5.86
CA TRP A 57 -9.81 -7.84 -4.80
C TRP A 57 -9.93 -9.35 -4.59
N GLY A 58 -10.22 -9.76 -3.34
CA GLY A 58 -10.42 -11.16 -2.99
C GLY A 58 -9.11 -11.93 -2.85
N ASN A 59 -8.77 -12.83 -3.76
CA ASN A 59 -7.56 -13.65 -3.65
C ASN A 59 -6.26 -12.83 -3.60
N SER A 60 -6.19 -11.71 -4.27
CA SER A 60 -5.04 -10.79 -4.25
C SER A 60 -4.90 -10.00 -2.94
N ASP A 61 -5.96 -9.93 -2.12
CA ASP A 61 -5.88 -9.29 -0.81
C ASP A 61 -4.91 -10.01 0.11
N VAL A 62 -4.79 -11.34 -0.02
CA VAL A 62 -3.84 -12.14 0.76
C VAL A 62 -2.40 -11.70 0.48
N ASP A 63 -2.05 -11.45 -0.77
CA ASP A 63 -0.72 -10.96 -1.15
C ASP A 63 -0.49 -9.55 -0.62
N TYR A 64 -1.49 -8.70 -0.79
CA TYR A 64 -1.45 -7.31 -0.37
C TYR A 64 -1.27 -7.18 1.15
N THR A 65 -2.15 -7.82 1.92
CA THR A 65 -2.12 -7.76 3.39
C THR A 65 -0.87 -8.40 3.96
N ASN A 66 -0.42 -9.54 3.41
CA ASN A 66 0.84 -10.16 3.81
C ASN A 66 2.05 -9.25 3.50
N THR A 67 2.05 -8.55 2.38
CA THR A 67 3.14 -7.61 2.06
C THR A 67 3.17 -6.44 3.05
N CYS A 68 2.00 -5.88 3.42
CA CYS A 68 1.89 -4.87 4.48
C CYS A 68 2.46 -5.39 5.80
N GLU A 69 2.07 -6.60 6.22
CA GLU A 69 2.55 -7.23 7.45
C GLU A 69 4.07 -7.43 7.43
N GLN A 70 4.61 -7.96 6.34
CA GLN A 70 6.04 -8.21 6.21
C GLN A 70 6.89 -6.92 6.23
N LEU A 71 6.36 -5.82 5.72
CA LEU A 71 6.98 -4.50 5.84
C LEU A 71 6.91 -3.99 7.29
N GLY A 72 5.73 -4.07 7.91
CA GLY A 72 5.51 -3.60 9.26
C GLY A 72 6.33 -4.33 10.31
N ILE A 73 6.45 -5.67 10.21
CA ILE A 73 7.30 -6.49 11.10
C ILE A 73 8.78 -6.05 11.02
N ARG A 74 9.23 -5.55 9.86
CA ARG A 74 10.58 -5.00 9.67
C ARG A 74 10.71 -3.55 10.14
N GLY A 75 9.65 -2.98 10.72
CA GLY A 75 9.64 -1.59 11.15
C GLY A 75 9.61 -0.58 10.00
N ILE A 76 9.20 -0.99 8.80
CA ILE A 76 9.05 -0.09 7.65
C ILE A 76 7.62 0.43 7.63
N PRO A 77 7.38 1.73 7.83
CA PRO A 77 6.07 2.35 7.69
C PRO A 77 5.44 2.03 6.35
N VAL A 78 4.19 1.57 6.37
CA VAL A 78 3.47 1.19 5.15
C VAL A 78 2.12 1.88 5.09
N THR A 79 1.77 2.36 3.91
CA THR A 79 0.43 2.81 3.54
C THR A 79 0.07 2.25 2.18
N GLY A 80 -1.16 2.42 1.76
CA GLY A 80 -1.50 1.86 0.47
C GLY A 80 -2.77 2.38 -0.15
N LEU A 81 -2.96 1.95 -1.39
CA LEU A 81 -4.17 2.12 -2.17
C LEU A 81 -4.66 0.72 -2.54
N ASN A 82 -5.89 0.41 -2.22
CA ASN A 82 -6.50 -0.86 -2.58
C ASN A 82 -8.00 -0.68 -2.82
N PHE A 83 -8.55 -1.65 -3.52
CA PHE A 83 -9.97 -1.82 -3.75
C PHE A 83 -10.62 -2.45 -2.51
N SER A 84 -10.71 -1.69 -1.43
CA SER A 84 -11.23 -2.14 -0.15
C SER A 84 -12.03 -1.02 0.51
N GLY A 85 -13.11 -1.39 1.16
CA GLY A 85 -13.97 -0.44 1.86
C GLY A 85 -15.08 -1.14 2.60
N THR A 86 -16.24 -0.54 2.70
CA THR A 86 -17.41 -1.12 3.37
C THR A 86 -17.95 -2.32 2.60
N VAL A 87 -17.95 -2.26 1.27
CA VAL A 87 -18.47 -3.30 0.38
C VAL A 87 -17.41 -4.38 0.10
N ALA A 88 -16.19 -3.96 -0.23
CA ALA A 88 -15.07 -4.85 -0.51
C ALA A 88 -14.11 -4.85 0.70
N LYS A 89 -14.38 -5.69 1.69
CA LYS A 89 -13.52 -5.85 2.87
C LYS A 89 -12.36 -6.80 2.58
N PHE A 90 -11.23 -6.56 3.22
CA PHE A 90 -10.12 -7.52 3.19
C PHE A 90 -10.55 -8.87 3.74
N VAL A 91 -10.13 -9.95 3.06
CA VAL A 91 -10.38 -11.32 3.51
C VAL A 91 -9.43 -11.73 4.66
N VAL A 92 -8.33 -11.01 4.82
CA VAL A 92 -7.36 -11.18 5.90
C VAL A 92 -7.03 -9.79 6.45
N GLU A 93 -6.96 -9.66 7.76
CA GLU A 93 -6.62 -8.41 8.44
C GLU A 93 -5.37 -8.56 9.31
N ASN A 94 -4.62 -7.47 9.48
CA ASN A 94 -3.49 -7.37 10.41
C ASN A 94 -3.32 -5.91 10.88
N ASP A 95 -2.44 -5.70 11.85
CA ASP A 95 -2.23 -4.40 12.52
C ASP A 95 -1.60 -3.31 11.61
N TYR A 96 -1.16 -3.66 10.40
CA TYR A 96 -0.46 -2.76 9.49
C TYR A 96 -1.33 -2.22 8.36
N LEU A 97 -2.64 -2.47 8.41
CA LEU A 97 -3.63 -2.00 7.42
C LEU A 97 -4.27 -0.65 7.79
N ASP A 98 -3.76 0.03 8.79
CA ASP A 98 -4.29 1.28 9.36
C ASP A 98 -4.06 2.54 8.48
N GLY A 99 -3.47 2.40 7.32
CA GLY A 99 -3.18 3.50 6.39
C GLY A 99 -3.55 3.20 4.93
N ILE A 100 -4.66 2.48 4.72
CA ILE A 100 -5.11 2.13 3.37
C ILE A 100 -6.15 3.14 2.87
N VAL A 101 -5.93 3.64 1.67
CA VAL A 101 -6.88 4.50 0.96
C VAL A 101 -7.72 3.63 0.03
N ASP A 102 -9.03 3.66 0.24
CA ASP A 102 -9.98 2.96 -0.62
C ASP A 102 -10.07 3.64 -1.99
N ILE A 103 -9.89 2.83 -3.05
CA ILE A 103 -10.08 3.23 -4.45
C ILE A 103 -11.31 2.60 -5.09
N ASN A 104 -12.12 1.87 -4.31
CA ASN A 104 -13.38 1.29 -4.72
C ASN A 104 -14.49 2.35 -4.77
N LYS A 105 -14.46 3.19 -5.76
CA LYS A 105 -15.40 4.30 -5.88
C LYS A 105 -15.73 4.62 -7.33
N SER A 106 -16.91 5.14 -7.53
CA SER A 106 -17.37 5.70 -8.80
C SER A 106 -16.62 7.00 -9.15
N ALA A 107 -16.84 7.52 -10.36
CA ALA A 107 -16.20 8.75 -10.83
C ALA A 107 -16.56 10.00 -10.00
N ASP A 108 -17.68 10.00 -9.29
CA ASP A 108 -18.11 11.08 -8.38
C ASP A 108 -17.52 10.94 -6.96
N GLY A 109 -16.74 9.88 -6.71
CA GLY A 109 -16.06 9.63 -5.44
C GLY A 109 -16.88 8.89 -4.39
N THR A 110 -18.06 8.40 -4.74
CA THR A 110 -18.88 7.56 -3.86
C THR A 110 -18.41 6.11 -3.92
N GLU A 111 -18.28 5.44 -2.78
CA GLU A 111 -18.00 4.00 -2.74
C GLU A 111 -19.01 3.24 -3.61
N THR A 112 -18.53 2.30 -4.42
CA THR A 112 -19.36 1.52 -5.34
C THR A 112 -19.38 0.04 -4.96
N ASP A 113 -20.49 -0.63 -5.22
CA ASP A 113 -20.64 -2.09 -5.19
C ASP A 113 -20.38 -2.75 -6.55
N VAL A 114 -20.02 -1.95 -7.55
CA VAL A 114 -19.67 -2.43 -8.88
C VAL A 114 -18.17 -2.74 -8.92
N VAL A 115 -17.82 -4.01 -8.86
CA VAL A 115 -16.44 -4.47 -8.99
C VAL A 115 -15.88 -4.06 -10.36
N GLY A 116 -14.73 -3.39 -10.35
CA GLY A 116 -14.06 -2.89 -11.56
C GLY A 116 -14.24 -1.39 -11.80
N GLU A 117 -15.06 -0.68 -11.03
CA GLU A 117 -15.01 0.78 -10.99
C GLU A 117 -13.84 1.23 -10.11
N ASN A 118 -12.65 1.11 -10.64
CA ASN A 118 -11.45 1.62 -9.99
C ASN A 118 -11.16 3.03 -10.53
N ASN A 119 -11.51 4.02 -9.73
CA ASN A 119 -11.33 5.43 -10.07
C ASN A 119 -10.24 6.08 -9.22
N MET A 120 -9.06 5.46 -9.16
CA MET A 120 -7.91 6.07 -8.51
C MET A 120 -7.53 7.36 -9.24
N VAL A 121 -7.56 8.44 -8.48
CA VAL A 121 -7.19 9.77 -8.96
C VAL A 121 -6.01 10.31 -8.14
N ARG A 122 -5.37 11.36 -8.65
CA ARG A 122 -4.21 12.00 -8.01
C ARG A 122 -4.43 12.32 -6.52
N VAL A 123 -5.64 12.71 -6.13
CA VAL A 123 -5.98 13.02 -4.73
C VAL A 123 -5.85 11.82 -3.79
N ASP A 124 -6.13 10.61 -4.27
CA ASP A 124 -5.98 9.39 -3.46
C ASP A 124 -4.51 9.08 -3.21
N CYS A 125 -3.69 9.25 -4.23
CA CYS A 125 -2.23 9.12 -4.12
C CYS A 125 -1.64 10.15 -3.16
N LEU A 126 -2.14 11.40 -3.18
CA LEU A 126 -1.75 12.44 -2.22
C LEU A 126 -2.14 12.07 -0.79
N LYS A 127 -3.32 11.46 -0.58
CA LYS A 127 -3.74 10.95 0.74
C LYS A 127 -2.81 9.84 1.24
N ALA A 128 -2.54 8.82 0.40
CA ALA A 128 -1.64 7.72 0.76
C ALA A 128 -0.24 8.25 1.10
N LYS A 129 0.30 9.18 0.30
CA LYS A 129 1.57 9.84 0.57
C LYS A 129 1.57 10.62 1.89
N ALA A 130 0.52 11.38 2.17
CA ALA A 130 0.40 12.14 3.41
C ALA A 130 0.35 11.23 4.64
N LEU A 131 -0.39 10.12 4.56
CA LEU A 131 -0.44 9.11 5.60
C LEU A 131 0.93 8.46 5.82
N LEU A 132 1.67 8.15 4.74
CA LEU A 132 3.02 7.62 4.86
C LEU A 132 3.94 8.61 5.59
N LYS A 133 3.97 9.88 5.18
CA LYS A 133 4.78 10.92 5.83
C LYS A 133 4.43 11.08 7.32
N LEU A 134 3.16 10.91 7.69
CA LEU A 134 2.72 10.93 9.09
C LEU A 134 3.28 9.73 9.86
N LYS A 135 3.18 8.52 9.31
CA LYS A 135 3.72 7.30 9.94
C LYS A 135 5.25 7.36 10.09
N MET A 136 5.96 7.85 9.08
CA MET A 136 7.41 8.03 9.13
C MET A 136 7.80 8.99 10.27
N ARG A 137 7.13 10.13 10.39
CA ARG A 137 7.37 11.08 11.50
C ARG A 137 7.10 10.46 12.86
N HIS A 138 6.00 9.74 13.04
CA HIS A 138 5.70 9.06 14.31
C HIS A 138 6.78 8.04 14.68
N LYS A 139 7.31 7.33 13.69
CA LYS A 139 8.42 6.40 13.93
C LYS A 139 9.67 7.15 14.39
N ASP A 140 10.06 8.23 13.72
CA ASP A 140 11.23 9.04 14.08
C ASP A 140 11.09 9.61 15.49
N GLU A 141 9.92 10.11 15.88
CA GLU A 141 9.63 10.58 17.23
C GLU A 141 9.79 9.47 18.29
N GLN A 142 9.34 8.25 17.99
CA GLN A 142 9.49 7.10 18.89
C GLN A 142 10.94 6.63 19.02
N GLU A 143 11.74 6.74 17.95
CA GLU A 143 13.16 6.38 17.92
C GLU A 143 14.07 7.53 18.41
N GLY A 144 13.51 8.70 18.70
CA GLY A 144 14.25 9.88 19.20
C GLY A 144 15.13 10.54 18.13
N ARG A 145 14.70 10.45 16.88
CA ARG A 145 15.34 11.10 15.72
C ARG A 145 14.74 12.46 15.43
#